data_e6a6711a046a18144e2d57993c096753
#
_entry.id   e6a6711a046a18144e2d57993c096753
#
_cell.length_a   1.000
_cell.length_b   1.000
_cell.length_c   1.000
_cell.angle_alpha   90.00
_cell.angle_beta   90.00
_cell.angle_gamma   90.00
#
_symmetry.space_group_name_H-M   'P 1'
#
loop_
_entity.id
_entity.type
_entity.pdbx_description
1 polymer ?
#
loop_
_entity_poly.entity_id
_entity_poly.type
_entity_poly.pdbx_seq_one_letter_code
_entity_poly.pdbx_strand_id
1 'polypeptide(L)'
;MKCALAIAGENALPSAFVVFRGFSESMRKASALGYDGVELALKTPDEIERKELGSLLKQNNLSVSCISTGQVYASLGYAFTDTDAVRRKELYSMFTSFVDIAADYGQQVNIGRVRGALGEKSQQEGDELFIDMASKICSYAEPKGVTLVLEPVNRYEIDYINSVDQGVQLLKKASIPNLKLMPDVFHMNIEDVDIAKGLKDNIDDINYIHLADSNRLAPGDGHINFEEIFDALKETNYSKWCSVEILPYPNPDVAAERAIKYLRNFM
;
A
#
# COMPACT_ATOMS: atom_id res chain seq x y z
N MET A 1 -11.46 1.89 -12.85
CA MET A 1 -10.29 1.55 -11.99
C MET A 1 -9.00 1.72 -12.75
N LYS A 2 -7.87 2.00 -12.08
CA LYS A 2 -6.53 2.05 -12.66
C LYS A 2 -5.65 0.99 -12.00
N CYS A 3 -4.73 0.40 -12.75
CA CYS A 3 -3.83 -0.64 -12.28
C CYS A 3 -2.39 -0.15 -12.20
N ALA A 4 -1.79 -0.25 -11.03
CA ALA A 4 -0.38 0.05 -10.79
C ALA A 4 0.42 -1.23 -10.53
N LEU A 5 1.74 -1.11 -10.57
CA LEU A 5 2.69 -2.16 -10.23
C LEU A 5 3.61 -1.67 -9.12
N ALA A 6 3.77 -2.45 -8.07
CA ALA A 6 4.72 -2.15 -6.99
C ALA A 6 6.16 -2.35 -7.46
N ILE A 7 6.95 -1.27 -7.37
CA ILE A 7 8.36 -1.22 -7.76
C ILE A 7 9.21 -0.57 -6.67
N ALA A 8 10.49 -0.84 -6.65
CA ALA A 8 11.41 -0.26 -5.66
C ALA A 8 12.76 0.13 -6.27
N GLY A 9 13.58 0.83 -5.49
CA GLY A 9 14.99 1.09 -5.83
C GLY A 9 15.81 -0.20 -5.92
N GLU A 10 16.99 -0.12 -6.55
CA GLU A 10 17.89 -1.28 -6.74
C GLU A 10 18.28 -1.95 -5.42
N ASN A 11 18.44 -1.16 -4.37
CA ASN A 11 18.87 -1.61 -3.04
C ASN A 11 17.69 -1.98 -2.11
N ALA A 12 16.48 -2.22 -2.65
CA ALA A 12 15.35 -2.66 -1.86
C ALA A 12 15.64 -3.98 -1.12
N LEU A 13 15.02 -4.14 0.05
CA LEU A 13 15.18 -5.36 0.86
C LEU A 13 14.77 -6.59 0.03
N PRO A 14 15.48 -7.72 0.14
CA PRO A 14 15.10 -8.96 -0.54
C PRO A 14 13.65 -9.40 -0.24
N SER A 15 13.16 -9.09 0.96
CA SER A 15 11.81 -9.40 1.43
C SER A 15 10.72 -8.43 0.94
N ALA A 16 11.06 -7.39 0.18
CA ALA A 16 10.06 -6.48 -0.36
C ALA A 16 9.23 -7.18 -1.45
N PHE A 17 7.91 -7.11 -1.35
CA PHE A 17 6.96 -7.63 -2.34
C PHE A 17 6.85 -6.68 -3.53
N VAL A 18 7.92 -6.57 -4.29
CA VAL A 18 8.00 -5.72 -5.49
C VAL A 18 8.42 -6.55 -6.69
N VAL A 19 7.82 -6.28 -7.83
CA VAL A 19 8.10 -7.06 -9.03
C VAL A 19 9.42 -6.64 -9.67
N PHE A 20 9.63 -5.34 -9.83
CA PHE A 20 10.83 -4.80 -10.44
C PHE A 20 11.63 -3.95 -9.46
N ARG A 21 12.96 -3.90 -9.69
CA ARG A 21 13.92 -3.09 -8.95
C ARG A 21 14.69 -2.18 -9.89
N GLY A 22 15.02 -0.94 -9.40
CA GLY A 22 15.57 0.13 -10.22
C GLY A 22 14.46 0.92 -10.93
N PHE A 23 14.23 2.18 -10.52
CA PHE A 23 13.05 2.96 -10.91
C PHE A 23 12.94 3.18 -12.43
N SER A 24 14.03 3.58 -13.10
CA SER A 24 14.00 3.90 -14.52
C SER A 24 13.59 2.71 -15.38
N GLU A 25 14.25 1.56 -15.22
CA GLU A 25 13.94 0.36 -15.97
C GLU A 25 12.58 -0.23 -15.59
N SER A 26 12.22 -0.18 -14.30
CA SER A 26 10.93 -0.64 -13.80
C SER A 26 9.76 0.12 -14.43
N MET A 27 9.86 1.46 -14.51
CA MET A 27 8.82 2.29 -15.13
C MET A 27 8.72 2.03 -16.64
N ARG A 28 9.86 1.87 -17.32
CA ARG A 28 9.85 1.51 -18.75
C ARG A 28 9.12 0.18 -19.00
N LYS A 29 9.41 -0.84 -18.17
CA LYS A 29 8.74 -2.15 -18.26
C LYS A 29 7.26 -2.08 -17.93
N ALA A 30 6.89 -1.41 -16.83
CA ALA A 30 5.48 -1.25 -16.43
C ALA A 30 4.66 -0.57 -17.53
N SER A 31 5.20 0.50 -18.14
CA SER A 31 4.57 1.19 -19.27
C SER A 31 4.40 0.26 -20.47
N ALA A 32 5.44 -0.47 -20.86
CA ALA A 32 5.40 -1.40 -22.01
C ALA A 32 4.37 -2.53 -21.82
N LEU A 33 4.13 -2.95 -20.57
CA LEU A 33 3.14 -3.97 -20.23
C LEU A 33 1.70 -3.41 -20.14
N GLY A 34 1.51 -2.09 -20.17
CA GLY A 34 0.20 -1.45 -20.15
C GLY A 34 -0.36 -1.20 -18.75
N TYR A 35 0.49 -1.07 -17.73
CA TYR A 35 0.08 -0.53 -16.43
C TYR A 35 -0.21 0.97 -16.52
N ASP A 36 -1.16 1.47 -15.72
CA ASP A 36 -1.53 2.88 -15.67
C ASP A 36 -0.59 3.70 -14.78
N GLY A 37 0.13 3.02 -13.89
CA GLY A 37 1.03 3.66 -12.93
C GLY A 37 1.94 2.69 -12.20
N VAL A 38 2.67 3.26 -11.25
CA VAL A 38 3.56 2.53 -10.34
C VAL A 38 3.29 2.93 -8.90
N GLU A 39 3.44 1.97 -8.00
CA GLU A 39 3.54 2.20 -6.57
C GLU A 39 5.01 2.17 -6.18
N LEU A 40 5.48 3.20 -5.46
CA LEU A 40 6.88 3.34 -5.11
C LEU A 40 7.12 2.83 -3.68
N ALA A 41 7.71 1.64 -3.56
CA ALA A 41 8.09 1.06 -2.28
C ALA A 41 9.44 1.62 -1.81
N LEU A 42 9.41 2.61 -0.92
CA LEU A 42 10.58 3.33 -0.42
C LEU A 42 10.94 2.92 1.01
N LYS A 43 12.24 2.86 1.33
CA LYS A 43 12.78 2.75 2.69
C LYS A 43 12.93 4.14 3.31
N THR A 44 13.42 5.08 2.49
CA THR A 44 13.65 6.47 2.88
C THR A 44 13.22 7.42 1.76
N PRO A 45 12.85 8.67 2.07
CA PRO A 45 12.36 9.62 1.06
C PRO A 45 13.40 10.03 0.01
N ASP A 46 14.68 9.84 0.28
CA ASP A 46 15.80 10.21 -0.57
C ASP A 46 16.22 9.13 -1.59
N GLU A 47 15.52 7.98 -1.62
CA GLU A 47 15.80 6.92 -2.61
C GLU A 47 15.51 7.34 -4.06
N ILE A 48 14.72 8.39 -4.27
CA ILE A 48 14.46 8.94 -5.60
C ILE A 48 14.39 10.48 -5.56
N GLU A 49 15.10 11.12 -6.47
CA GLU A 49 15.05 12.58 -6.61
C GLU A 49 13.76 12.99 -7.34
N ARG A 50 13.03 14.00 -6.80
CA ARG A 50 11.70 14.40 -7.31
C ARG A 50 11.70 14.82 -8.78
N LYS A 51 12.75 15.52 -9.24
CA LYS A 51 12.86 15.94 -10.65
C LYS A 51 13.11 14.76 -11.57
N GLU A 52 13.92 13.80 -11.12
CA GLU A 52 14.14 12.55 -11.83
C GLU A 52 12.84 11.76 -11.92
N LEU A 53 12.11 11.60 -10.81
CA LEU A 53 10.81 10.94 -10.78
C LEU A 53 9.83 11.56 -11.80
N GLY A 54 9.67 12.89 -11.79
CA GLY A 54 8.79 13.59 -12.71
C GLY A 54 9.18 13.38 -14.18
N SER A 55 10.46 13.33 -14.47
CA SER A 55 10.98 13.07 -15.83
C SER A 55 10.67 11.64 -16.28
N LEU A 56 10.91 10.65 -15.42
CA LEU A 56 10.65 9.24 -15.69
C LEU A 56 9.15 8.97 -15.90
N LEU A 57 8.29 9.54 -15.06
CA LEU A 57 6.83 9.41 -15.20
C LEU A 57 6.35 9.95 -16.53
N LYS A 58 6.81 11.15 -16.91
CA LYS A 58 6.45 11.78 -18.19
C LYS A 58 6.94 10.97 -19.40
N GLN A 59 8.17 10.48 -19.37
CA GLN A 59 8.75 9.67 -20.46
C GLN A 59 7.99 8.37 -20.67
N ASN A 60 7.48 7.77 -19.62
CA ASN A 60 6.81 6.48 -19.66
C ASN A 60 5.26 6.59 -19.66
N ASN A 61 4.70 7.80 -19.62
CA ASN A 61 3.25 8.03 -19.54
C ASN A 61 2.61 7.28 -18.35
N LEU A 62 3.26 7.30 -17.20
CA LEU A 62 2.80 6.65 -15.97
C LEU A 62 2.45 7.69 -14.91
N SER A 63 1.59 7.28 -13.97
CA SER A 63 1.34 8.03 -12.73
C SER A 63 1.94 7.27 -11.53
N VAL A 64 2.25 7.98 -10.44
CA VAL A 64 2.41 7.32 -9.14
C VAL A 64 1.02 7.07 -8.57
N SER A 65 0.77 5.88 -8.09
CA SER A 65 -0.49 5.51 -7.43
C SER A 65 -0.43 5.68 -5.92
N CYS A 66 0.70 5.35 -5.30
CA CYS A 66 0.94 5.44 -3.86
C CYS A 66 2.44 5.47 -3.56
N ILE A 67 2.84 6.12 -2.47
CA ILE A 67 4.15 5.95 -1.83
C ILE A 67 4.00 4.87 -0.76
N SER A 68 4.59 3.70 -0.97
CA SER A 68 4.53 2.59 -0.02
C SER A 68 5.71 2.63 0.95
N THR A 69 5.41 2.48 2.25
CA THR A 69 6.38 2.51 3.34
C THR A 69 6.66 1.13 3.95
N GLY A 70 6.27 0.06 3.25
CA GLY A 70 6.40 -1.32 3.74
C GLY A 70 7.82 -1.72 4.13
N GLN A 71 8.84 -1.08 3.56
CA GLN A 71 10.23 -1.33 3.87
C GLN A 71 10.75 -0.58 5.12
N VAL A 72 10.10 0.49 5.58
CA VAL A 72 10.54 1.33 6.71
C VAL A 72 10.65 0.49 7.99
N TYR A 73 9.59 -0.25 8.33
CA TYR A 73 9.59 -1.10 9.53
C TYR A 73 10.68 -2.18 9.45
N ALA A 74 10.78 -2.87 8.32
CA ALA A 74 11.73 -3.97 8.15
C ALA A 74 13.20 -3.52 8.15
N SER A 75 13.51 -2.30 7.65
CA SER A 75 14.88 -1.81 7.53
C SER A 75 15.34 -0.98 8.72
N LEU A 76 14.45 -0.19 9.33
CA LEU A 76 14.79 0.77 10.38
C LEU A 76 14.17 0.43 11.74
N GLY A 77 13.20 -0.48 11.76
CA GLY A 77 12.46 -0.86 12.95
C GLY A 77 11.57 0.25 13.53
N TYR A 78 11.30 1.32 12.78
CA TYR A 78 10.42 2.41 13.23
C TYR A 78 8.95 2.02 13.12
N ALA A 79 8.15 2.45 14.10
CA ALA A 79 6.74 2.11 14.14
C ALA A 79 5.87 3.24 14.75
N PHE A 80 4.61 3.32 14.31
CA PHE A 80 3.62 4.25 14.89
C PHE A 80 3.34 3.92 16.35
N THR A 81 3.37 2.62 16.70
CA THR A 81 3.21 2.13 18.08
C THR A 81 4.49 2.14 18.93
N ASP A 82 5.57 2.76 18.44
CA ASP A 82 6.80 2.93 19.22
C ASP A 82 6.54 3.85 20.43
N THR A 83 7.18 3.57 21.55
CA THR A 83 7.10 4.37 22.77
C THR A 83 8.27 5.35 22.92
N ASP A 84 9.36 5.16 22.19
CA ASP A 84 10.53 6.02 22.20
C ASP A 84 10.25 7.35 21.47
N ALA A 85 10.34 8.46 22.19
CA ALA A 85 10.04 9.78 21.68
C ALA A 85 11.01 10.23 20.55
N VAL A 86 12.28 9.79 20.56
CA VAL A 86 13.24 10.11 19.51
C VAL A 86 12.88 9.39 18.24
N ARG A 87 12.62 8.07 18.31
CA ARG A 87 12.21 7.26 17.17
C ARG A 87 10.90 7.76 16.56
N ARG A 88 9.93 8.13 17.40
CA ARG A 88 8.66 8.75 16.94
C ARG A 88 8.88 10.06 16.21
N LYS A 89 9.79 10.91 16.68
CA LYS A 89 10.14 12.19 16.02
C LYS A 89 10.79 11.94 14.65
N GLU A 90 11.71 10.99 14.58
CA GLU A 90 12.38 10.64 13.31
C GLU A 90 11.38 10.05 12.30
N LEU A 91 10.48 9.15 12.75
CA LEU A 91 9.42 8.60 11.93
C LEU A 91 8.47 9.70 11.41
N TYR A 92 8.06 10.64 12.27
CA TYR A 92 7.25 11.78 11.86
C TYR A 92 7.94 12.61 10.77
N SER A 93 9.23 12.94 10.95
CA SER A 93 10.02 13.68 9.96
C SER A 93 10.12 12.93 8.61
N MET A 94 10.28 11.62 8.66
CA MET A 94 10.32 10.77 7.47
C MET A 94 8.97 10.76 6.75
N PHE A 95 7.87 10.59 7.50
CA PHE A 95 6.53 10.57 6.92
C PHE A 95 6.12 11.93 6.33
N THR A 96 6.50 13.05 6.94
CA THR A 96 6.27 14.36 6.32
C THR A 96 7.00 14.51 4.98
N SER A 97 8.19 13.93 4.85
CA SER A 97 8.91 13.90 3.57
C SER A 97 8.24 12.98 2.53
N PHE A 98 7.71 11.82 2.93
CA PHE A 98 6.89 10.98 2.04
C PHE A 98 5.61 11.70 1.60
N VAL A 99 4.94 12.40 2.52
CA VAL A 99 3.77 13.24 2.20
C VAL A 99 4.13 14.33 1.19
N ASP A 100 5.31 14.94 1.30
CA ASP A 100 5.76 15.95 0.34
C ASP A 100 6.02 15.37 -1.05
N ILE A 101 6.51 14.13 -1.16
CA ILE A 101 6.61 13.42 -2.44
C ILE A 101 5.21 13.10 -2.98
N ALA A 102 4.34 12.59 -2.12
CA ALA A 102 2.98 12.22 -2.49
C ALA A 102 2.12 13.43 -2.93
N ALA A 103 2.37 14.61 -2.36
CA ALA A 103 1.70 15.85 -2.76
C ALA A 103 1.98 16.22 -4.22
N ASP A 104 3.21 15.96 -4.69
CA ASP A 104 3.59 16.16 -6.09
C ASP A 104 3.13 14.99 -6.97
N TYR A 105 3.11 13.75 -6.41
CA TYR A 105 2.87 12.53 -7.17
C TYR A 105 2.04 11.51 -6.37
N GLY A 106 0.87 11.15 -6.84
CA GLY A 106 0.06 10.02 -6.35
C GLY A 106 -0.93 10.33 -5.23
N GLN A 107 -0.71 11.36 -4.42
CA GLN A 107 -1.61 11.85 -3.37
C GLN A 107 -1.95 10.82 -2.26
N GLN A 108 -1.18 9.73 -2.14
CA GLN A 108 -1.37 8.69 -1.14
C GLN A 108 -0.05 8.21 -0.54
N VAL A 109 -0.05 7.94 0.77
CA VAL A 109 1.06 7.31 1.50
C VAL A 109 0.53 6.11 2.28
N ASN A 110 1.12 4.94 2.07
CA ASN A 110 0.75 3.71 2.77
C ASN A 110 1.27 3.70 4.22
N ILE A 111 0.44 3.15 5.12
CA ILE A 111 0.82 2.73 6.46
C ILE A 111 0.63 1.20 6.52
N GLY A 112 1.62 0.45 6.05
CA GLY A 112 1.67 -1.00 6.16
C GLY A 112 2.20 -1.46 7.53
N ARG A 113 3.20 -2.34 7.55
CA ARG A 113 3.80 -2.85 8.81
C ARG A 113 4.43 -1.76 9.69
N VAL A 114 4.73 -0.58 9.14
CA VAL A 114 5.22 0.58 9.91
C VAL A 114 4.22 1.06 10.96
N ARG A 115 2.93 0.63 10.91
CA ARG A 115 1.98 0.87 12.00
C ARG A 115 2.45 0.29 13.32
N GLY A 116 3.32 -0.75 13.27
CA GLY A 116 3.92 -1.39 14.41
C GLY A 116 3.10 -2.54 14.99
N ALA A 117 3.76 -3.31 15.85
CA ALA A 117 3.17 -4.41 16.60
C ALA A 117 2.64 -3.96 17.96
N LEU A 118 1.73 -4.73 18.55
CA LEU A 118 1.34 -4.59 19.95
C LEU A 118 2.46 -5.09 20.86
N GLY A 119 2.98 -6.30 20.61
CA GLY A 119 3.89 -6.96 21.52
C GLY A 119 3.27 -7.11 22.90
N GLU A 120 3.87 -6.49 23.94
CA GLU A 120 3.35 -6.53 25.30
C GLU A 120 2.28 -5.44 25.61
N LYS A 121 2.01 -4.53 24.65
CA LYS A 121 1.02 -3.48 24.82
C LYS A 121 -0.39 -4.03 24.73
N SER A 122 -1.32 -3.44 25.48
CA SER A 122 -2.73 -3.66 25.27
C SER A 122 -3.20 -3.06 23.93
N GLN A 123 -4.35 -3.53 23.42
CA GLN A 123 -4.98 -2.97 22.24
C GLN A 123 -5.22 -1.46 22.39
N GLN A 124 -5.65 -1.01 23.57
CA GLN A 124 -5.91 0.40 23.83
C GLN A 124 -4.64 1.24 23.73
N GLU A 125 -3.53 0.81 24.32
CA GLU A 125 -2.24 1.50 24.25
C GLU A 125 -1.72 1.56 22.80
N GLY A 126 -1.85 0.45 22.05
CA GLY A 126 -1.51 0.41 20.64
C GLY A 126 -2.31 1.42 19.81
N ASP A 127 -3.63 1.45 20.00
CA ASP A 127 -4.53 2.39 19.33
C ASP A 127 -4.19 3.85 19.65
N GLU A 128 -3.94 4.18 20.93
CA GLU A 128 -3.60 5.54 21.35
C GLU A 128 -2.30 6.02 20.72
N LEU A 129 -1.25 5.18 20.70
CA LEU A 129 0.04 5.48 20.08
C LEU A 129 -0.10 5.65 18.55
N PHE A 130 -0.85 4.76 17.91
CA PHE A 130 -1.12 4.84 16.47
C PHE A 130 -1.89 6.11 16.12
N ILE A 131 -3.00 6.39 16.79
CA ILE A 131 -3.87 7.54 16.53
C ILE A 131 -3.11 8.86 16.75
N ASP A 132 -2.28 8.97 17.80
CA ASP A 132 -1.45 10.15 18.04
C ASP A 132 -0.51 10.43 16.86
N MET A 133 0.19 9.41 16.36
CA MET A 133 1.09 9.57 15.21
C MET A 133 0.31 9.85 13.92
N ALA A 134 -0.74 9.08 13.65
CA ALA A 134 -1.56 9.24 12.46
C ALA A 134 -2.21 10.62 12.41
N SER A 135 -2.73 11.13 13.52
CA SER A 135 -3.31 12.49 13.63
C SER A 135 -2.32 13.57 13.23
N LYS A 136 -1.09 13.50 13.74
CA LYS A 136 -0.04 14.48 13.45
C LYS A 136 0.32 14.48 11.96
N ILE A 137 0.50 13.27 11.38
CA ILE A 137 0.89 13.14 9.97
C ILE A 137 -0.28 13.53 9.07
N CYS A 138 -1.51 13.09 9.36
CA CYS A 138 -2.70 13.44 8.60
C CYS A 138 -2.99 14.95 8.62
N SER A 139 -2.79 15.62 9.74
CA SER A 139 -2.89 17.07 9.83
C SER A 139 -1.86 17.81 8.96
N TYR A 140 -0.66 17.23 8.80
CA TYR A 140 0.35 17.76 7.87
C TYR A 140 -0.01 17.48 6.40
N ALA A 141 -0.66 16.36 6.14
CA ALA A 141 -1.01 15.85 4.80
C ALA A 141 -2.28 16.53 4.23
N GLU A 142 -3.26 16.85 5.08
CA GLU A 142 -4.57 17.36 4.67
C GLU A 142 -4.49 18.61 3.77
N PRO A 143 -3.77 19.70 4.14
CA PRO A 143 -3.68 20.90 3.30
C PRO A 143 -2.94 20.66 1.97
N LYS A 144 -2.28 19.53 1.83
CA LYS A 144 -1.56 19.10 0.62
C LYS A 144 -2.38 18.16 -0.25
N GLY A 145 -3.61 17.82 0.16
CA GLY A 145 -4.48 16.89 -0.55
C GLY A 145 -4.01 15.43 -0.51
N VAL A 146 -3.20 15.06 0.48
CA VAL A 146 -2.65 13.70 0.61
C VAL A 146 -3.46 12.89 1.61
N THR A 147 -3.81 11.67 1.22
CA THR A 147 -4.49 10.66 2.04
C THR A 147 -3.48 9.64 2.55
N LEU A 148 -3.55 9.31 3.84
CA LEU A 148 -2.86 8.15 4.38
C LEU A 148 -3.75 6.91 4.25
N VAL A 149 -3.18 5.80 3.81
CA VAL A 149 -3.91 4.55 3.62
C VAL A 149 -3.32 3.46 4.51
N LEU A 150 -4.13 3.00 5.49
CA LEU A 150 -3.77 1.93 6.41
C LEU A 150 -4.03 0.58 5.76
N GLU A 151 -3.04 -0.26 5.72
CA GLU A 151 -3.13 -1.62 5.21
C GLU A 151 -3.30 -2.64 6.36
N PRO A 152 -4.43 -3.30 6.52
CA PRO A 152 -4.53 -4.48 7.35
C PRO A 152 -3.62 -5.60 6.80
N VAL A 153 -2.77 -6.18 7.64
CA VAL A 153 -1.78 -7.20 7.25
C VAL A 153 -1.96 -8.44 8.12
N ASN A 154 -1.88 -9.63 7.54
CA ASN A 154 -2.21 -10.89 8.19
C ASN A 154 -1.41 -11.14 9.49
N ARG A 155 -2.00 -11.98 10.36
CA ARG A 155 -1.48 -12.34 11.69
C ARG A 155 -0.10 -13.00 11.72
N TYR A 156 0.35 -13.55 10.59
CA TYR A 156 1.67 -14.18 10.51
C TYR A 156 2.80 -13.16 10.33
N GLU A 157 2.46 -11.94 9.93
CA GLU A 157 3.43 -10.87 9.70
C GLU A 157 3.46 -9.83 10.83
N ILE A 158 2.30 -9.58 11.47
CA ILE A 158 2.18 -8.60 12.55
C ILE A 158 0.93 -8.88 13.40
N ASP A 159 0.95 -8.52 14.68
CA ASP A 159 -0.09 -8.81 15.67
C ASP A 159 -1.09 -7.66 15.92
N TYR A 160 -1.16 -6.68 14.99
CA TYR A 160 -1.99 -5.48 15.17
C TYR A 160 -2.65 -5.06 13.86
N ILE A 161 -3.98 -4.93 13.86
CA ILE A 161 -4.84 -4.59 12.71
C ILE A 161 -4.64 -5.57 11.55
N ASN A 162 -5.26 -6.73 11.67
CA ASN A 162 -5.07 -7.81 10.72
C ASN A 162 -6.20 -7.90 9.67
N SER A 163 -7.45 -7.56 10.03
CA SER A 163 -8.59 -7.63 9.13
C SER A 163 -9.12 -6.25 8.72
N VAL A 164 -9.92 -6.21 7.65
CA VAL A 164 -10.61 -4.99 7.21
C VAL A 164 -11.51 -4.45 8.32
N ASP A 165 -12.24 -5.30 9.02
CA ASP A 165 -13.11 -4.89 10.13
C ASP A 165 -12.34 -4.22 11.27
N GLN A 166 -11.17 -4.75 11.65
CA GLN A 166 -10.31 -4.11 12.65
C GLN A 166 -9.82 -2.75 12.18
N GLY A 167 -9.45 -2.64 10.90
CA GLY A 167 -9.09 -1.38 10.28
C GLY A 167 -10.22 -0.35 10.36
N VAL A 168 -11.43 -0.72 9.97
CA VAL A 168 -12.63 0.14 10.05
C VAL A 168 -12.91 0.61 11.48
N GLN A 169 -12.80 -0.30 12.46
CA GLN A 169 -12.98 0.07 13.87
C GLN A 169 -11.94 1.10 14.33
N LEU A 170 -10.69 0.94 13.92
CA LEU A 170 -9.63 1.90 14.23
C LEU A 170 -9.87 3.25 13.54
N LEU A 171 -10.28 3.28 12.27
CA LEU A 171 -10.64 4.52 11.57
C LEU A 171 -11.77 5.27 12.27
N LYS A 172 -12.83 4.57 12.69
CA LYS A 172 -13.95 5.14 13.45
C LYS A 172 -13.48 5.72 14.78
N LYS A 173 -12.60 5.02 15.49
CA LYS A 173 -12.01 5.50 16.75
C LYS A 173 -11.12 6.72 16.54
N ALA A 174 -10.32 6.73 15.48
CA ALA A 174 -9.41 7.82 15.14
C ALA A 174 -10.17 9.09 14.70
N SER A 175 -11.28 8.93 13.95
CA SER A 175 -12.08 10.03 13.39
C SER A 175 -11.24 11.04 12.58
N ILE A 176 -10.30 10.54 11.77
CA ILE A 176 -9.39 11.34 10.94
C ILE A 176 -9.88 11.27 9.47
N PRO A 177 -10.32 12.39 8.85
CA PRO A 177 -10.98 12.37 7.55
C PRO A 177 -10.12 11.83 6.39
N ASN A 178 -8.82 12.16 6.38
CA ASN A 178 -7.85 11.77 5.36
C ASN A 178 -7.00 10.54 5.77
N LEU A 179 -7.52 9.71 6.69
CA LEU A 179 -7.04 8.36 6.96
C LEU A 179 -8.06 7.36 6.40
N LYS A 180 -7.63 6.50 5.49
CA LYS A 180 -8.46 5.51 4.80
C LYS A 180 -7.83 4.14 4.87
N LEU A 181 -8.50 3.11 4.32
CA LEU A 181 -7.97 1.75 4.25
C LEU A 181 -7.34 1.45 2.88
N MET A 182 -6.40 0.53 2.92
CA MET A 182 -5.79 -0.14 1.77
C MET A 182 -5.80 -1.66 2.00
N PRO A 183 -6.95 -2.33 1.80
CA PRO A 183 -6.99 -3.78 1.86
C PRO A 183 -6.05 -4.41 0.82
N ASP A 184 -5.43 -5.53 1.22
CA ASP A 184 -4.71 -6.43 0.30
C ASP A 184 -5.45 -7.75 0.26
N VAL A 185 -5.90 -8.18 -0.91
CA VAL A 185 -6.71 -9.39 -1.06
C VAL A 185 -5.96 -10.66 -0.63
N PHE A 186 -4.63 -10.68 -0.67
CA PHE A 186 -3.83 -11.76 -0.11
C PHE A 186 -3.96 -11.83 1.42
N HIS A 187 -3.89 -10.68 2.10
CA HIS A 187 -4.07 -10.64 3.55
C HIS A 187 -5.51 -10.96 3.94
N MET A 188 -6.48 -10.43 3.18
CA MET A 188 -7.90 -10.73 3.37
C MET A 188 -8.21 -12.23 3.20
N ASN A 189 -7.55 -12.93 2.27
CA ASN A 189 -7.71 -14.38 2.09
C ASN A 189 -7.30 -15.19 3.34
N ILE A 190 -6.50 -14.62 4.23
CA ILE A 190 -6.07 -15.25 5.49
C ILE A 190 -6.98 -14.84 6.66
N GLU A 191 -7.43 -13.60 6.69
CA GLU A 191 -8.05 -12.97 7.86
C GLU A 191 -9.56 -12.76 7.75
N ASP A 192 -10.07 -12.49 6.56
CA ASP A 192 -11.46 -12.14 6.35
C ASP A 192 -12.25 -13.37 5.86
N VAL A 193 -13.52 -13.46 6.27
CA VAL A 193 -14.38 -14.60 5.93
C VAL A 193 -14.81 -14.57 4.46
N ASP A 194 -14.97 -13.36 3.90
CA ASP A 194 -15.46 -13.12 2.54
C ASP A 194 -14.83 -11.84 2.01
N ILE A 195 -13.93 -11.97 1.03
CA ILE A 195 -13.18 -10.86 0.48
C ILE A 195 -14.10 -9.86 -0.24
N ALA A 196 -14.95 -10.36 -1.14
CA ALA A 196 -15.82 -9.51 -1.95
C ALA A 196 -16.79 -8.73 -1.08
N LYS A 197 -17.41 -9.39 -0.11
CA LYS A 197 -18.30 -8.76 0.87
C LYS A 197 -17.57 -7.75 1.74
N GLY A 198 -16.39 -8.09 2.24
CA GLY A 198 -15.57 -7.19 3.07
C GLY A 198 -15.22 -5.90 2.34
N LEU A 199 -14.85 -5.98 1.07
CA LEU A 199 -14.59 -4.81 0.22
C LEU A 199 -15.87 -4.00 -0.03
N LYS A 200 -16.96 -4.66 -0.39
CA LYS A 200 -18.25 -4.01 -0.70
C LYS A 200 -18.83 -3.25 0.49
N ASP A 201 -18.87 -3.90 1.64
CA ASP A 201 -19.48 -3.33 2.86
C ASP A 201 -18.68 -2.12 3.42
N ASN A 202 -17.39 -2.02 3.11
CA ASN A 202 -16.50 -1.00 3.64
C ASN A 202 -15.94 -0.05 2.57
N ILE A 203 -16.54 0.00 1.39
CA ILE A 203 -15.99 0.72 0.22
C ILE A 203 -15.77 2.22 0.46
N ASP A 204 -16.58 2.85 1.29
CA ASP A 204 -16.47 4.28 1.62
C ASP A 204 -15.20 4.60 2.44
N ASP A 205 -14.70 3.62 3.16
CA ASP A 205 -13.47 3.72 3.94
C ASP A 205 -12.24 3.28 3.14
N ILE A 206 -12.41 2.64 1.97
CA ILE A 206 -11.33 2.12 1.13
C ILE A 206 -10.91 3.15 0.08
N ASN A 207 -9.59 3.43 0.03
CA ASN A 207 -9.03 4.35 -0.96
C ASN A 207 -8.05 3.71 -1.95
N TYR A 208 -7.57 2.53 -1.65
CA TYR A 208 -6.59 1.79 -2.44
C TYR A 208 -6.73 0.29 -2.20
N ILE A 209 -6.36 -0.57 -3.16
CA ILE A 209 -6.45 -2.02 -3.00
C ILE A 209 -5.16 -2.67 -3.55
N HIS A 210 -4.54 -3.54 -2.76
CA HIS A 210 -3.48 -4.43 -3.24
C HIS A 210 -4.06 -5.73 -3.81
N LEU A 211 -3.49 -6.16 -4.92
CA LEU A 211 -3.88 -7.37 -5.63
C LEU A 211 -2.70 -8.34 -5.70
N ALA A 212 -2.85 -9.47 -5.06
CA ALA A 212 -2.01 -10.66 -5.20
C ALA A 212 -2.88 -11.90 -5.05
N ASP A 213 -2.46 -13.03 -5.59
CA ASP A 213 -3.21 -14.28 -5.39
C ASP A 213 -2.93 -14.89 -4.01
N SER A 214 -3.65 -15.95 -3.66
CA SER A 214 -3.61 -16.64 -2.37
C SER A 214 -2.23 -17.14 -1.93
N ASN A 215 -1.30 -17.25 -2.85
CA ASN A 215 0.08 -17.67 -2.66
C ASN A 215 1.09 -16.51 -2.84
N ARG A 216 0.61 -15.26 -2.85
CA ARG A 216 1.38 -14.04 -3.13
C ARG A 216 1.97 -13.98 -4.54
N LEU A 217 1.51 -14.82 -5.47
CA LEU A 217 1.89 -14.78 -6.88
C LEU A 217 0.96 -13.85 -7.67
N ALA A 218 1.15 -13.83 -8.99
CA ALA A 218 0.30 -13.04 -9.88
C ALA A 218 -1.17 -13.46 -9.77
N PRO A 219 -2.13 -12.51 -9.78
CA PRO A 219 -3.55 -12.82 -9.89
C PRO A 219 -3.83 -13.82 -11.02
N GLY A 220 -4.52 -14.92 -10.69
CA GLY A 220 -4.78 -16.06 -11.57
C GLY A 220 -3.79 -17.23 -11.43
N ASP A 221 -2.71 -17.09 -10.66
CA ASP A 221 -1.74 -18.16 -10.35
C ASP A 221 -2.03 -18.84 -8.99
N GLY A 222 -3.16 -18.55 -8.33
CA GLY A 222 -3.64 -19.15 -7.08
C GLY A 222 -5.12 -19.53 -7.12
N HIS A 223 -5.85 -19.33 -6.03
CA HIS A 223 -7.25 -19.76 -5.91
C HIS A 223 -8.23 -18.63 -5.51
N ILE A 224 -7.77 -17.36 -5.45
CA ILE A 224 -8.68 -16.25 -5.17
C ILE A 224 -9.63 -16.02 -6.35
N ASN A 225 -10.93 -15.87 -6.05
CA ASN A 225 -11.93 -15.56 -7.04
C ASN A 225 -11.94 -14.07 -7.39
N PHE A 226 -11.12 -13.65 -8.33
CA PHE A 226 -11.02 -12.25 -8.75
C PHE A 226 -12.28 -11.75 -9.49
N GLU A 227 -13.03 -12.63 -10.16
CA GLU A 227 -14.30 -12.24 -10.79
C GLU A 227 -15.27 -11.68 -9.75
N GLU A 228 -15.49 -12.40 -8.65
CA GLU A 228 -16.35 -11.98 -7.55
C GLU A 228 -15.88 -10.68 -6.89
N ILE A 229 -14.58 -10.52 -6.69
CA ILE A 229 -13.97 -9.28 -6.17
C ILE A 229 -14.27 -8.10 -7.09
N PHE A 230 -14.00 -8.24 -8.38
CA PHE A 230 -14.21 -7.15 -9.34
C PHE A 230 -15.68 -6.84 -9.57
N ASP A 231 -16.56 -7.81 -9.48
CA ASP A 231 -18.02 -7.58 -9.53
C ASP A 231 -18.48 -6.75 -8.31
N ALA A 232 -18.01 -7.08 -7.10
CA ALA A 232 -18.26 -6.26 -5.91
C ALA A 232 -17.75 -4.83 -6.05
N LEU A 233 -16.55 -4.64 -6.62
CA LEU A 233 -15.98 -3.31 -6.86
C LEU A 233 -16.78 -2.52 -7.92
N LYS A 234 -17.28 -3.17 -8.98
CA LYS A 234 -18.16 -2.54 -9.98
C LYS A 234 -19.50 -2.13 -9.40
N GLU A 235 -20.13 -3.01 -8.61
CA GLU A 235 -21.40 -2.73 -7.94
C GLU A 235 -21.32 -1.49 -7.02
N THR A 236 -20.16 -1.26 -6.41
CA THR A 236 -19.89 -0.10 -5.55
C THR A 236 -19.37 1.12 -6.29
N ASN A 237 -19.23 1.05 -7.62
CA ASN A 237 -18.63 2.09 -8.47
C ASN A 237 -17.20 2.47 -8.05
N TYR A 238 -16.41 1.54 -7.51
CA TYR A 238 -15.04 1.78 -7.17
C TYR A 238 -14.21 2.12 -8.43
N SER A 239 -13.64 3.31 -8.47
CA SER A 239 -12.92 3.84 -9.64
C SER A 239 -11.47 4.25 -9.34
N LYS A 240 -11.00 3.98 -8.11
CA LYS A 240 -9.68 4.37 -7.63
C LYS A 240 -8.60 3.39 -8.11
N TRP A 241 -7.45 3.40 -7.47
CA TRP A 241 -6.31 2.57 -7.80
C TRP A 241 -6.37 1.16 -7.20
N CYS A 242 -5.92 0.19 -8.00
CA CYS A 242 -5.46 -1.10 -7.52
C CYS A 242 -3.98 -1.27 -7.88
N SER A 243 -3.19 -1.93 -7.05
CA SER A 243 -1.77 -2.20 -7.32
C SER A 243 -1.44 -3.68 -7.21
N VAL A 244 -0.62 -4.16 -8.12
CA VAL A 244 -0.06 -5.51 -8.09
C VAL A 244 1.17 -5.50 -7.18
N GLU A 245 1.06 -6.17 -6.02
CA GLU A 245 2.12 -6.33 -5.03
C GLU A 245 2.38 -7.83 -4.78
N ILE A 246 3.28 -8.42 -5.56
CA ILE A 246 3.45 -9.87 -5.67
C ILE A 246 4.91 -10.29 -5.59
N LEU A 247 5.14 -11.60 -5.37
CA LEU A 247 6.43 -12.22 -5.57
C LEU A 247 6.77 -12.30 -7.06
N PRO A 248 8.02 -12.00 -7.47
CA PRO A 248 8.45 -11.98 -8.86
C PRO A 248 8.73 -13.40 -9.42
N TYR A 249 7.76 -14.30 -9.34
CA TYR A 249 7.91 -15.71 -9.75
C TYR A 249 7.09 -16.02 -11.04
N PRO A 250 7.60 -16.81 -11.98
CA PRO A 250 8.91 -17.50 -12.01
C PRO A 250 10.09 -16.54 -12.30
N ASN A 251 9.82 -15.37 -12.78
CA ASN A 251 10.73 -14.23 -12.93
C ASN A 251 9.91 -12.92 -13.01
N PRO A 252 10.52 -11.76 -12.78
CA PRO A 252 9.80 -10.47 -12.72
C PRO A 252 8.97 -10.15 -13.96
N ASP A 253 9.53 -10.36 -15.16
CA ASP A 253 8.84 -9.98 -16.41
C ASP A 253 7.59 -10.81 -16.64
N VAL A 254 7.68 -12.14 -16.41
CA VAL A 254 6.53 -13.05 -16.53
C VAL A 254 5.49 -12.77 -15.46
N ALA A 255 5.89 -12.52 -14.22
CA ALA A 255 4.96 -12.22 -13.14
C ALA A 255 4.16 -10.94 -13.42
N ALA A 256 4.83 -9.85 -13.82
CA ALA A 256 4.18 -8.59 -14.17
C ALA A 256 3.22 -8.75 -15.38
N GLU A 257 3.66 -9.45 -16.41
CA GLU A 257 2.86 -9.66 -17.63
C GLU A 257 1.61 -10.49 -17.36
N ARG A 258 1.74 -11.60 -16.59
CA ARG A 258 0.58 -12.44 -16.22
C ARG A 258 -0.42 -11.65 -15.41
N ALA A 259 0.02 -10.93 -14.40
CA ALA A 259 -0.84 -10.15 -13.53
C ALA A 259 -1.69 -9.15 -14.33
N ILE A 260 -1.09 -8.30 -15.15
CA ILE A 260 -1.84 -7.28 -15.88
C ILE A 260 -2.76 -7.90 -16.95
N LYS A 261 -2.31 -8.93 -17.68
CA LYS A 261 -3.15 -9.62 -18.66
C LYS A 261 -4.39 -10.25 -18.03
N TYR A 262 -4.24 -10.88 -16.87
CA TYR A 262 -5.35 -11.48 -16.16
C TYR A 262 -6.32 -10.42 -15.65
N LEU A 263 -5.83 -9.38 -14.98
CA LEU A 263 -6.65 -8.33 -14.38
C LEU A 263 -7.42 -7.50 -15.40
N ARG A 264 -6.87 -7.26 -16.60
CA ARG A 264 -7.56 -6.51 -17.67
C ARG A 264 -8.83 -7.19 -18.19
N ASN A 265 -9.06 -8.47 -17.89
CA ASN A 265 -10.32 -9.13 -18.21
C ASN A 265 -11.49 -8.64 -17.34
N PHE A 266 -11.22 -8.04 -16.19
CA PHE A 266 -12.23 -7.63 -15.22
C PHE A 266 -12.36 -6.10 -15.09
N MET A 267 -11.34 -5.33 -15.46
CA MET A 267 -11.26 -3.87 -15.29
C MET A 267 -11.98 -3.07 -16.37
#